data_665082f7e1d8a87d154e479e021678ed
#
_entry.id   665082f7e1d8a87d154e479e021678ed
#
_cell.length_a   1.000
_cell.length_b   1.000
_cell.length_c   1.000
_cell.angle_alpha   90.00
_cell.angle_beta   90.00
_cell.angle_gamma   90.00
#
_symmetry.space_group_name_H-M   'P 1'
#
loop_
_entity.id
_entity.type
_entity.pdbx_description
1 polymer ?
#
loop_
_entity_poly.entity_id
_entity_poly.type
_entity_poly.pdbx_seq_one_letter_code
_entity_poly.pdbx_strand_id
1 'polypeptide(L)'
;MANPTFNAGIDYFGLGASSSDALKVTSSSENRSKQSTSGPNCYDDAAKVDSWGETAAPSAEYTVVKPLSQETFPDLGTVKTVDGIEKPVVLGGVTVSTRIGSAPTVSATGQMVQTGAAQLRKYKLPAFSLTPRHRAQDFIGLCVIKNGSAVADAAEDYGLESVEAQFPIEFTLAQPKGEVVNYDLHGGMATCSYTMNWYAATAPMVSLTSAATALGATISAPVAKSCPEGGYTQYTWTVSFPMVGEEYSLDS
;
A
#
# COMPACT_ATOMS: atom_id res chain seq x y z
N MET A 1 31.80 3.43 -15.60
CA MET A 1 31.12 4.62 -15.07
C MET A 1 29.74 4.17 -14.62
N ALA A 2 29.44 4.30 -13.33
CA ALA A 2 28.09 4.01 -12.83
C ALA A 2 27.17 5.12 -13.32
N ASN A 3 26.06 4.75 -13.97
CA ASN A 3 25.03 5.71 -14.32
C ASN A 3 24.51 6.40 -13.04
N PRO A 4 24.39 7.72 -13.01
CA PRO A 4 23.83 8.41 -11.87
C PRO A 4 22.38 7.92 -11.67
N THR A 5 22.10 7.41 -10.48
CA THR A 5 20.74 7.00 -10.10
C THR A 5 19.97 8.28 -9.75
N PHE A 6 19.16 8.78 -10.66
CA PHE A 6 18.25 9.88 -10.36
C PHE A 6 17.09 9.32 -9.52
N ASN A 7 17.08 9.63 -8.23
CA ASN A 7 15.88 9.51 -7.42
C ASN A 7 15.06 10.79 -7.66
N ALA A 8 13.83 10.63 -8.15
CA ALA A 8 12.93 11.74 -8.41
C ALA A 8 12.24 12.29 -7.13
N GLY A 9 12.58 11.75 -5.95
CA GLY A 9 11.99 12.14 -4.67
C GLY A 9 12.77 11.64 -3.46
N ILE A 10 12.29 11.98 -2.28
CA ILE A 10 12.84 11.52 -0.99
C ILE A 10 12.29 10.14 -0.67
N ASP A 11 13.15 9.21 -0.32
CA ASP A 11 12.75 7.87 0.12
C ASP A 11 12.44 7.85 1.63
N TYR A 12 11.25 8.30 2.01
CA TYR A 12 10.82 8.38 3.41
C TYR A 12 10.76 7.03 4.13
N PHE A 13 10.69 5.94 3.40
CA PHE A 13 10.50 4.60 3.96
C PHE A 13 11.73 3.70 3.84
N GLY A 14 12.81 4.19 3.19
CA GLY A 14 14.04 3.42 2.97
C GLY A 14 13.83 2.15 2.12
N LEU A 15 12.88 2.18 1.20
CA LEU A 15 12.54 1.03 0.35
C LEU A 15 13.32 0.98 -0.96
N GLY A 16 13.91 2.10 -1.38
CA GLY A 16 14.63 2.26 -2.64
C GLY A 16 15.93 3.04 -2.52
N ALA A 17 16.50 3.12 -1.33
CA ALA A 17 17.71 3.94 -1.06
C ALA A 17 18.99 3.34 -1.64
N SER A 18 19.04 2.01 -1.83
CA SER A 18 20.24 1.30 -2.34
C SER A 18 20.10 0.94 -3.82
N SER A 19 21.22 0.92 -4.54
CA SER A 19 21.28 0.41 -5.92
C SER A 19 20.96 -1.09 -6.03
N SER A 20 21.00 -1.83 -4.90
CA SER A 20 20.60 -3.23 -4.81
C SER A 20 19.09 -3.42 -4.62
N ASP A 21 18.37 -2.38 -4.25
CA ASP A 21 16.96 -2.46 -3.91
C ASP A 21 16.06 -2.77 -5.14
N ALA A 22 14.94 -3.42 -4.87
CA ALA A 22 13.98 -3.80 -5.89
C ALA A 22 13.07 -2.63 -6.32
N LEU A 23 13.06 -1.55 -5.56
CA LEU A 23 12.22 -0.38 -5.75
C LEU A 23 13.05 0.86 -6.05
N LYS A 24 12.51 1.75 -6.86
CA LYS A 24 13.06 3.09 -7.09
C LYS A 24 11.98 4.14 -6.89
N VAL A 25 12.30 5.16 -6.09
CA VAL A 25 11.43 6.32 -5.87
C VAL A 25 11.20 7.05 -7.19
N THR A 26 9.93 7.25 -7.53
CA THR A 26 9.49 8.03 -8.70
C THR A 26 8.90 9.35 -8.30
N SER A 27 8.21 9.41 -7.18
CA SER A 27 7.70 10.64 -6.59
C SER A 27 7.61 10.51 -5.08
N SER A 28 7.63 11.63 -4.38
CA SER A 28 7.36 11.69 -2.95
C SER A 28 6.70 13.01 -2.58
N SER A 29 5.89 12.99 -1.54
CA SER A 29 5.28 14.18 -0.97
C SER A 29 5.19 14.06 0.54
N GLU A 30 5.08 15.19 1.21
CA GLU A 30 4.90 15.28 2.65
C GLU A 30 3.82 16.29 2.95
N ASN A 31 2.76 15.83 3.62
CA ASN A 31 1.70 16.69 4.08
C ASN A 31 1.98 17.07 5.54
N ARG A 32 2.33 18.35 5.77
CA ARG A 32 2.57 18.89 7.11
C ARG A 32 1.37 19.71 7.56
N SER A 33 0.93 19.47 8.77
CA SER A 33 -0.07 20.28 9.43
C SER A 33 0.43 20.75 10.78
N LYS A 34 0.15 22.03 11.09
CA LYS A 34 0.41 22.61 12.42
C LYS A 34 -0.91 23.04 13.03
N GLN A 35 -1.06 22.76 14.32
CA GLN A 35 -2.15 23.35 15.08
C GLN A 35 -1.80 24.80 15.40
N SER A 36 -2.75 25.71 15.19
CA SER A 36 -2.59 27.10 15.53
C SER A 36 -3.83 27.60 16.27
N THR A 37 -3.65 28.42 17.30
CA THR A 37 -4.73 29.24 17.87
C THR A 37 -4.41 30.69 17.67
N SER A 38 -5.41 31.46 17.30
CA SER A 38 -5.36 32.94 17.30
C SER A 38 -6.26 33.44 18.41
N GLY A 39 -5.76 34.39 19.21
CA GLY A 39 -6.53 35.02 20.27
C GLY A 39 -6.12 36.49 20.42
N PRO A 40 -7.03 37.37 20.93
CA PRO A 40 -6.67 38.72 21.28
C PRO A 40 -5.62 38.67 22.39
N ASN A 41 -4.56 39.46 22.22
CA ASN A 41 -3.60 39.69 23.29
C ASN A 41 -4.20 40.68 24.29
N CYS A 42 -4.09 40.35 25.59
CA CYS A 42 -4.64 41.21 26.65
C CYS A 42 -4.03 42.62 26.71
N TYR A 43 -2.95 42.87 25.98
CA TYR A 43 -2.20 44.11 26.01
C TYR A 43 -2.12 44.88 24.68
N ASP A 44 -2.46 44.27 23.58
CA ASP A 44 -2.50 44.86 22.26
C ASP A 44 -3.64 44.23 21.43
N ASP A 45 -4.31 45.04 20.62
CA ASP A 45 -5.35 44.56 19.69
C ASP A 45 -4.83 43.66 18.57
N ALA A 46 -3.56 43.24 18.62
CA ALA A 46 -2.97 42.33 17.68
C ALA A 46 -3.31 40.87 18.05
N ALA A 47 -3.88 40.16 17.11
CA ALA A 47 -4.09 38.72 17.24
C ALA A 47 -2.73 37.99 17.35
N LYS A 48 -2.47 37.36 18.49
CA LYS A 48 -1.31 36.47 18.63
C LYS A 48 -1.67 35.10 18.05
N VAL A 49 -0.89 34.66 17.06
CA VAL A 49 -0.99 33.31 16.52
C VAL A 49 0.09 32.45 17.17
N ASP A 50 -0.30 31.58 18.07
CA ASP A 50 0.59 30.54 18.58
C ASP A 50 0.38 29.29 17.73
N SER A 51 1.43 28.83 17.05
CA SER A 51 1.44 27.55 16.35
C SER A 51 2.22 26.53 17.16
N TRP A 52 1.61 25.40 17.42
CA TRP A 52 2.28 24.27 18.08
C TRP A 52 1.97 22.98 17.36
N GLY A 53 2.82 22.03 17.58
CA GLY A 53 2.64 20.66 17.13
C GLY A 53 2.63 20.50 15.63
N GLU A 54 3.64 19.89 15.09
CA GLU A 54 3.73 19.55 13.69
C GLU A 54 3.46 18.06 13.51
N THR A 55 2.42 17.73 12.73
CA THR A 55 2.20 16.38 12.23
C THR A 55 2.62 16.32 10.78
N ALA A 56 3.35 15.29 10.41
CA ALA A 56 3.78 15.10 9.03
C ALA A 56 3.42 13.69 8.57
N ALA A 57 2.70 13.62 7.45
CA ALA A 57 2.30 12.39 6.80
C ALA A 57 3.02 12.28 5.44
N PRO A 58 4.17 11.59 5.39
CA PRO A 58 4.89 11.37 4.15
C PRO A 58 4.22 10.31 3.29
N SER A 59 4.37 10.45 1.99
CA SER A 59 4.03 9.44 0.99
C SER A 59 5.12 9.36 -0.06
N ALA A 60 5.31 8.17 -0.62
CA ALA A 60 6.24 7.96 -1.71
C ALA A 60 5.71 6.91 -2.69
N GLU A 61 5.95 7.12 -3.96
CA GLU A 61 5.65 6.18 -5.03
C GLU A 61 6.95 5.59 -5.57
N TYR A 62 6.92 4.30 -5.83
CA TYR A 62 8.05 3.52 -6.28
C TYR A 62 7.69 2.74 -7.53
N THR A 63 8.65 2.59 -8.43
CA THR A 63 8.58 1.63 -9.54
C THR A 63 9.39 0.38 -9.20
N VAL A 64 8.84 -0.78 -9.50
CA VAL A 64 9.53 -2.07 -9.33
C VAL A 64 10.55 -2.25 -10.45
N VAL A 65 11.82 -2.34 -10.09
CA VAL A 65 12.95 -2.46 -11.04
C VAL A 65 13.68 -3.80 -10.97
N LYS A 66 13.47 -4.56 -9.89
CA LYS A 66 13.96 -5.93 -9.71
C LYS A 66 12.84 -6.78 -9.08
N PRO A 67 12.96 -8.11 -9.10
CA PRO A 67 11.99 -8.97 -8.41
C PRO A 67 11.81 -8.56 -6.95
N LEU A 68 10.56 -8.43 -6.54
CA LEU A 68 10.14 -8.05 -5.20
C LEU A 68 9.13 -9.08 -4.70
N SER A 69 9.35 -9.61 -3.51
CA SER A 69 8.39 -10.48 -2.81
C SER A 69 7.98 -9.88 -1.48
N GLN A 70 6.86 -10.34 -0.94
CA GLN A 70 6.38 -9.93 0.38
C GLN A 70 7.43 -10.17 1.47
N GLU A 71 8.24 -11.24 1.38
CA GLU A 71 9.27 -11.57 2.37
C GLU A 71 10.38 -10.48 2.47
N THR A 72 10.62 -9.75 1.40
CA THR A 72 11.61 -8.67 1.34
C THR A 72 11.01 -7.29 1.63
N PHE A 73 9.70 -7.21 1.78
CA PHE A 73 8.99 -5.98 2.08
C PHE A 73 8.78 -5.85 3.60
N PRO A 74 9.01 -4.68 4.21
CA PRO A 74 8.79 -4.49 5.65
C PRO A 74 7.31 -4.60 6.00
N ASP A 75 7.02 -5.13 7.18
CA ASP A 75 5.67 -5.13 7.73
C ASP A 75 5.17 -3.70 7.94
N LEU A 76 3.85 -3.49 7.79
CA LEU A 76 3.23 -2.21 8.14
C LEU A 76 3.35 -1.98 9.65
N GLY A 77 3.54 -0.74 10.03
CA GLY A 77 3.87 -0.37 11.42
C GLY A 77 5.39 -0.39 11.70
N THR A 78 6.22 -0.80 10.74
CA THR A 78 7.68 -0.72 10.90
C THR A 78 8.13 0.74 10.96
N VAL A 79 8.92 1.04 11.98
CA VAL A 79 9.54 2.36 12.16
C VAL A 79 10.86 2.39 11.38
N LYS A 80 11.03 3.42 10.57
CA LYS A 80 12.26 3.67 9.82
C LYS A 80 12.84 5.02 10.18
N THR A 81 14.16 5.03 10.39
CA THR A 81 14.96 6.26 10.45
C THR A 81 15.72 6.34 9.15
N VAL A 82 15.55 7.42 8.43
CA VAL A 82 16.17 7.64 7.12
C VAL A 82 17.12 8.84 7.22
N ASP A 83 18.30 8.71 6.66
CA ASP A 83 19.31 9.78 6.66
C ASP A 83 18.76 11.05 5.98
N GLY A 84 18.93 12.18 6.66
CA GLY A 84 18.43 13.47 6.20
C GLY A 84 16.97 13.75 6.56
N ILE A 85 16.25 12.83 7.21
CA ILE A 85 14.92 13.02 7.77
C ILE A 85 15.03 13.13 9.28
N GLU A 86 14.53 14.25 9.83
CA GLU A 86 14.72 14.61 11.24
C GLU A 86 13.99 13.67 12.21
N LYS A 87 12.86 13.11 11.78
CA LYS A 87 12.00 12.26 12.62
C LYS A 87 11.81 10.88 12.00
N PRO A 88 11.69 9.82 12.82
CA PRO A 88 11.35 8.49 12.34
C PRO A 88 9.99 8.47 11.64
N VAL A 89 9.85 7.61 10.63
CA VAL A 89 8.62 7.41 9.86
C VAL A 89 8.08 6.01 10.12
N VAL A 90 6.80 5.92 10.45
CA VAL A 90 6.08 4.64 10.57
C VAL A 90 5.38 4.35 9.26
N LEU A 91 5.61 3.18 8.69
CA LEU A 91 4.94 2.72 7.48
C LEU A 91 3.48 2.38 7.80
N GLY A 92 2.54 3.15 7.23
CA GLY A 92 1.12 3.08 7.58
C GLY A 92 0.23 2.41 6.55
N GLY A 93 0.59 2.45 5.30
CA GLY A 93 -0.20 1.83 4.24
C GLY A 93 0.62 1.59 2.99
N VAL A 94 0.24 0.58 2.26
CA VAL A 94 0.88 0.22 1.00
C VAL A 94 -0.21 -0.08 -0.04
N THR A 95 -0.06 0.51 -1.21
CA THR A 95 -0.84 0.17 -2.40
C THR A 95 0.10 -0.38 -3.45
N VAL A 96 -0.21 -1.55 -3.96
CA VAL A 96 0.55 -2.19 -5.05
C VAL A 96 -0.33 -2.24 -6.28
N SER A 97 0.14 -1.71 -7.38
CA SER A 97 -0.60 -1.68 -8.64
C SER A 97 0.21 -2.30 -9.76
N THR A 98 -0.44 -3.17 -10.51
CA THR A 98 0.11 -3.78 -11.72
C THR A 98 -0.86 -3.60 -12.88
N ARG A 99 -0.33 -3.31 -14.07
CA ARG A 99 -1.11 -3.21 -15.29
C ARG A 99 -0.31 -3.77 -16.47
N ILE A 100 -1.00 -4.41 -17.40
CA ILE A 100 -0.38 -4.86 -18.66
C ILE A 100 0.30 -3.69 -19.36
N GLY A 101 1.55 -3.89 -19.78
CA GLY A 101 2.33 -2.88 -20.51
C GLY A 101 2.99 -1.81 -19.64
N SER A 102 2.83 -1.86 -18.32
CA SER A 102 3.48 -0.94 -17.38
C SER A 102 4.32 -1.70 -16.35
N ALA A 103 5.38 -1.08 -15.86
CA ALA A 103 6.06 -1.60 -14.69
C ALA A 103 5.13 -1.51 -13.46
N PRO A 104 5.15 -2.49 -12.55
CA PRO A 104 4.40 -2.40 -11.31
C PRO A 104 4.86 -1.21 -10.48
N THR A 105 3.91 -0.60 -9.76
CA THR A 105 4.18 0.49 -8.84
C THR A 105 3.78 0.10 -7.42
N VAL A 106 4.47 0.68 -6.46
CA VAL A 106 4.19 0.56 -5.03
C VAL A 106 4.08 1.97 -4.48
N SER A 107 2.95 2.31 -3.89
CA SER A 107 2.77 3.56 -3.15
C SER A 107 2.77 3.25 -1.66
N ALA A 108 3.58 3.97 -0.91
CA ALA A 108 3.67 3.85 0.54
C ALA A 108 3.23 5.16 1.20
N THR A 109 2.49 5.05 2.29
CA THR A 109 2.05 6.17 3.12
C THR A 109 2.46 5.91 4.56
N GLY A 110 2.64 6.96 5.35
CA GLY A 110 3.06 6.79 6.73
C GLY A 110 2.85 8.03 7.59
N GLN A 111 3.34 7.94 8.80
CA GLN A 111 3.27 9.01 9.80
C GLN A 111 4.64 9.25 10.41
N MET A 112 5.07 10.50 10.50
CA MET A 112 6.23 10.87 11.30
C MET A 112 5.88 10.85 12.78
N VAL A 113 6.79 10.31 13.59
CA VAL A 113 6.62 10.18 15.03
C VAL A 113 7.86 10.70 15.74
N GLN A 114 7.75 10.96 17.06
CA GLN A 114 8.94 11.31 17.84
C GLN A 114 9.88 10.12 18.03
N THR A 115 11.16 10.39 18.16
CA THR A 115 12.17 9.38 18.50
C THR A 115 11.81 8.73 19.84
N GLY A 116 11.78 7.40 19.86
CA GLY A 116 11.42 6.63 21.06
C GLY A 116 9.92 6.35 21.23
N ALA A 117 9.08 6.75 20.25
CA ALA A 117 7.69 6.30 20.24
C ALA A 117 7.61 4.77 20.19
N ALA A 118 6.80 4.19 21.07
CA ALA A 118 6.69 2.75 21.20
C ALA A 118 5.93 2.16 20.00
N GLN A 119 6.46 1.05 19.48
CA GLN A 119 5.79 0.27 18.45
C GLN A 119 5.06 -0.89 19.12
N LEU A 120 3.72 -0.90 19.03
CA LEU A 120 2.89 -1.89 19.71
C LEU A 120 2.44 -3.04 18.78
N ARG A 121 2.27 -2.79 17.49
CA ARG A 121 1.76 -3.80 16.54
C ARG A 121 2.43 -3.69 15.18
N LYS A 122 2.55 -4.83 14.50
CA LYS A 122 2.94 -4.90 13.08
C LYS A 122 1.91 -5.71 12.30
N TYR A 123 1.76 -5.36 11.03
CA TYR A 123 0.84 -6.03 10.14
C TYR A 123 1.60 -6.58 8.93
N LYS A 124 1.56 -7.89 8.81
CA LYS A 124 2.20 -8.59 7.71
C LYS A 124 1.35 -8.48 6.45
N LEU A 125 2.00 -8.19 5.33
CA LEU A 125 1.34 -8.21 4.03
C LEU A 125 1.10 -9.67 3.59
N PRO A 126 0.01 -9.95 2.85
CA PRO A 126 -0.18 -11.26 2.24
C PRO A 126 0.93 -11.53 1.23
N ALA A 127 1.16 -12.81 0.93
CA ALA A 127 2.18 -13.21 -0.04
C ALA A 127 1.89 -12.61 -1.43
N PHE A 128 2.88 -11.92 -1.98
CA PHE A 128 2.88 -11.42 -3.35
C PHE A 128 4.26 -11.56 -3.97
N SER A 129 4.32 -11.58 -5.29
CA SER A 129 5.56 -11.55 -6.05
C SER A 129 5.41 -10.61 -7.23
N LEU A 130 6.35 -9.70 -7.42
CA LEU A 130 6.38 -8.74 -8.49
C LEU A 130 7.70 -8.83 -9.25
N THR A 131 7.64 -8.65 -10.55
CA THR A 131 8.82 -8.52 -11.41
C THR A 131 8.68 -7.28 -12.29
N PRO A 132 9.78 -6.67 -12.77
CA PRO A 132 9.71 -5.48 -13.63
C PRO A 132 8.93 -5.66 -14.93
N ARG A 133 8.76 -6.92 -15.36
CA ARG A 133 7.98 -7.31 -16.55
C ARG A 133 6.80 -8.18 -16.16
N HIS A 134 6.13 -7.81 -15.10
CA HIS A 134 5.10 -8.59 -14.48
C HIS A 134 3.92 -8.85 -15.44
N ARG A 135 3.48 -10.08 -15.48
CA ARG A 135 2.14 -10.43 -15.95
C ARG A 135 1.21 -10.30 -14.77
N ALA A 136 0.10 -9.57 -14.91
CA ALA A 136 -0.86 -9.36 -13.83
C ALA A 136 -1.37 -10.70 -13.21
N GLN A 137 -1.23 -11.79 -13.93
CA GLN A 137 -1.58 -13.16 -13.53
C GLN A 137 -0.81 -13.69 -12.30
N ASP A 138 0.42 -13.19 -12.07
CA ASP A 138 1.30 -13.69 -11.00
C ASP A 138 1.09 -12.92 -9.68
N PHE A 139 0.17 -11.93 -9.70
CA PHE A 139 -0.04 -11.04 -8.58
C PHE A 139 -1.12 -11.55 -7.64
N ILE A 140 -0.82 -11.67 -6.37
CA ILE A 140 -1.66 -12.12 -5.24
C ILE A 140 -2.70 -13.19 -5.60
N GLY A 141 -2.37 -14.42 -5.37
CA GLY A 141 -3.25 -15.59 -5.58
C GLY A 141 -4.39 -15.70 -4.56
N LEU A 142 -5.22 -14.66 -4.43
CA LEU A 142 -6.36 -14.64 -3.51
C LEU A 142 -7.61 -15.30 -4.08
N CYS A 143 -7.70 -15.44 -5.39
CA CYS A 143 -8.86 -16.03 -6.04
C CYS A 143 -8.47 -17.02 -7.14
N VAL A 144 -9.37 -17.95 -7.42
CA VAL A 144 -9.32 -18.88 -8.56
C VAL A 144 -10.40 -18.48 -9.55
N ILE A 145 -10.01 -18.33 -10.82
CA ILE A 145 -10.91 -18.01 -11.93
C ILE A 145 -11.31 -19.32 -12.61
N LYS A 146 -12.58 -19.48 -12.92
CA LYS A 146 -13.15 -20.69 -13.53
C LYS A 146 -13.98 -20.36 -14.75
N ASN A 147 -13.86 -21.24 -15.76
CA ASN A 147 -14.75 -21.32 -16.90
C ASN A 147 -15.67 -22.52 -16.70
N GLY A 148 -16.90 -22.28 -16.26
CA GLY A 148 -17.77 -23.35 -15.79
C GLY A 148 -17.18 -24.09 -14.57
N SER A 149 -16.95 -25.39 -14.69
CA SER A 149 -16.37 -26.22 -13.60
C SER A 149 -14.85 -26.30 -13.63
N ALA A 150 -14.20 -25.93 -14.74
CA ALA A 150 -12.76 -25.99 -14.90
C ALA A 150 -12.07 -24.71 -14.43
N VAL A 151 -10.83 -24.83 -13.95
CA VAL A 151 -9.96 -23.66 -13.75
C VAL A 151 -9.68 -23.07 -15.11
N ALA A 152 -9.89 -21.76 -15.23
CA ALA A 152 -9.73 -21.05 -16.49
C ALA A 152 -8.25 -20.98 -16.90
N ASP A 153 -7.97 -21.15 -18.19
CA ASP A 153 -6.64 -20.97 -18.75
C ASP A 153 -6.36 -19.47 -18.98
N ALA A 154 -5.27 -19.02 -18.40
CA ALA A 154 -4.89 -17.61 -18.46
C ALA A 154 -4.55 -17.13 -19.88
N ALA A 155 -4.19 -18.04 -20.79
CA ALA A 155 -3.86 -17.69 -22.17
C ALA A 155 -5.06 -17.79 -23.12
N GLU A 156 -5.98 -18.72 -22.86
CA GLU A 156 -7.10 -19.02 -23.75
C GLU A 156 -8.41 -18.37 -23.29
N ASP A 157 -8.72 -18.47 -22.00
CA ASP A 157 -9.99 -17.99 -21.44
C ASP A 157 -9.96 -16.51 -21.06
N TYR A 158 -8.82 -15.99 -20.57
CA TYR A 158 -8.74 -14.64 -20.04
C TYR A 158 -7.35 -14.00 -20.10
N GLY A 159 -7.31 -12.67 -19.95
CA GLY A 159 -6.12 -11.89 -19.67
C GLY A 159 -6.38 -10.93 -18.51
N LEU A 160 -5.65 -11.06 -17.40
CA LEU A 160 -5.67 -10.04 -16.35
C LEU A 160 -5.05 -8.75 -16.87
N GLU A 161 -5.84 -7.67 -16.93
CA GLU A 161 -5.39 -6.36 -17.40
C GLU A 161 -4.69 -5.60 -16.28
N SER A 162 -5.32 -5.55 -15.10
CA SER A 162 -4.75 -4.87 -13.94
C SER A 162 -5.18 -5.52 -12.63
N VAL A 163 -4.32 -5.39 -11.64
CA VAL A 163 -4.60 -5.70 -10.24
C VAL A 163 -4.10 -4.56 -9.38
N GLU A 164 -4.94 -4.08 -8.47
CA GLU A 164 -4.59 -3.08 -7.47
C GLU A 164 -4.92 -3.62 -6.09
N ALA A 165 -3.92 -3.69 -5.23
CA ALA A 165 -4.07 -4.15 -3.87
C ALA A 165 -3.71 -3.03 -2.88
N GLN A 166 -4.63 -2.74 -1.96
CA GLN A 166 -4.49 -1.72 -0.94
C GLN A 166 -4.47 -2.38 0.44
N PHE A 167 -3.45 -2.09 1.21
CA PHE A 167 -3.23 -2.60 2.56
C PHE A 167 -3.16 -1.43 3.55
N PRO A 168 -4.30 -0.93 4.03
CA PRO A 168 -4.33 0.19 4.95
C PRO A 168 -4.17 -0.27 6.41
N ILE A 169 -3.48 0.53 7.21
CA ILE A 169 -3.61 0.53 8.67
C ILE A 169 -4.00 1.93 9.15
N GLU A 170 -4.68 1.99 10.26
CA GLU A 170 -5.15 3.22 10.86
C GLU A 170 -4.29 3.59 12.06
N PHE A 171 -4.00 4.89 12.20
CA PHE A 171 -3.25 5.44 13.32
C PHE A 171 -4.18 6.10 14.33
N THR A 172 -4.05 5.71 15.59
CA THR A 172 -4.55 6.52 16.70
C THR A 172 -3.35 7.24 17.32
N LEU A 173 -3.31 8.56 17.20
CA LEU A 173 -2.16 9.38 17.56
C LEU A 173 -2.36 10.04 18.93
N ALA A 174 -1.39 9.90 19.84
CA ALA A 174 -1.31 10.68 21.06
C ALA A 174 -0.46 11.94 20.82
N GLN A 175 -1.10 13.10 20.89
CA GLN A 175 -0.51 14.39 20.54
C GLN A 175 -0.69 15.42 21.67
N PRO A 176 -0.08 15.24 22.86
CA PRO A 176 -0.32 16.09 24.02
C PRO A 176 0.08 17.56 23.83
N LYS A 177 0.94 17.87 22.88
CA LYS A 177 1.35 19.23 22.49
C LYS A 177 1.40 19.41 21.00
N GLY A 178 0.58 18.63 20.25
CA GLY A 178 0.55 18.63 18.79
C GLY A 178 1.66 17.79 18.13
N GLU A 179 2.63 17.31 18.85
CA GLU A 179 3.61 16.35 18.33
C GLU A 179 3.16 14.92 18.63
N VAL A 180 3.38 14.01 17.68
CA VAL A 180 3.05 12.60 17.87
C VAL A 180 4.07 11.98 18.81
N VAL A 181 3.71 11.88 20.09
CA VAL A 181 4.55 11.32 21.15
C VAL A 181 4.42 9.81 21.21
N ASN A 182 3.22 9.31 20.94
CA ASN A 182 2.91 7.88 20.89
C ASN A 182 1.81 7.62 19.87
N TYR A 183 1.69 6.39 19.42
CA TYR A 183 0.66 5.97 18.49
C TYR A 183 0.24 4.53 18.73
N ASP A 184 -0.99 4.21 18.41
CA ASP A 184 -1.49 2.84 18.29
C ASP A 184 -1.90 2.56 16.85
N LEU A 185 -1.84 1.28 16.45
CA LEU A 185 -2.12 0.84 15.09
C LEU A 185 -3.29 -0.11 15.09
N HIS A 186 -4.21 0.12 14.17
CA HIS A 186 -5.37 -0.73 13.95
C HIS A 186 -5.38 -1.22 12.50
N GLY A 187 -5.67 -2.50 12.29
CA GLY A 187 -5.80 -3.07 10.95
C GLY A 187 -7.05 -2.54 10.27
N GLY A 188 -6.86 -1.97 9.09
CA GLY A 188 -7.96 -1.60 8.19
C GLY A 188 -8.47 -2.79 7.37
N MET A 189 -9.38 -2.52 6.46
CA MET A 189 -9.86 -3.50 5.48
C MET A 189 -8.98 -3.45 4.23
N ALA A 190 -8.20 -4.49 4.00
CA ALA A 190 -7.45 -4.66 2.77
C ALA A 190 -8.38 -4.98 1.60
N THR A 191 -8.09 -4.45 0.44
CA THR A 191 -8.85 -4.67 -0.79
C THR A 191 -7.92 -5.01 -1.94
N CYS A 192 -8.29 -6.00 -2.75
CA CYS A 192 -7.58 -6.35 -3.97
C CYS A 192 -8.59 -6.34 -5.12
N SER A 193 -8.46 -5.37 -6.02
CA SER A 193 -9.34 -5.15 -7.17
C SER A 193 -8.70 -5.72 -8.43
N TYR A 194 -9.46 -6.53 -9.15
CA TYR A 194 -9.04 -7.19 -10.39
C TYR A 194 -9.81 -6.63 -11.58
N THR A 195 -9.12 -6.40 -12.68
CA THR A 195 -9.71 -6.12 -13.99
C THR A 195 -9.21 -7.15 -14.99
N MET A 196 -10.11 -7.78 -15.70
CA MET A 196 -9.82 -8.92 -16.56
C MET A 196 -10.55 -8.81 -17.91
N ASN A 197 -9.84 -9.15 -18.96
CA ASN A 197 -10.43 -9.38 -20.27
C ASN A 197 -10.80 -10.86 -20.40
N TRP A 198 -12.07 -11.13 -20.65
CA TRP A 198 -12.62 -12.48 -20.70
C TRP A 198 -13.03 -12.86 -22.11
N TYR A 199 -12.48 -13.96 -22.63
CA TYR A 199 -12.65 -14.38 -24.03
C TYR A 199 -13.64 -15.54 -24.20
N ALA A 200 -13.92 -16.28 -23.11
CA ALA A 200 -14.86 -17.41 -23.18
C ALA A 200 -16.31 -16.95 -23.28
N ALA A 201 -17.17 -17.81 -23.87
CA ALA A 201 -18.57 -17.52 -24.12
C ALA A 201 -19.43 -17.46 -22.82
N THR A 202 -19.06 -18.21 -21.80
CA THR A 202 -19.76 -18.20 -20.50
C THR A 202 -19.14 -17.18 -19.56
N ALA A 203 -19.94 -16.52 -18.71
CA ALA A 203 -19.41 -15.58 -17.73
C ALA A 203 -18.41 -16.25 -16.77
N PRO A 204 -17.35 -15.54 -16.35
CA PRO A 204 -16.38 -16.08 -15.43
C PRO A 204 -16.99 -16.34 -14.05
N MET A 205 -16.54 -17.39 -13.40
CA MET A 205 -16.81 -17.66 -11.98
C MET A 205 -15.53 -17.45 -11.19
N VAL A 206 -15.61 -16.72 -10.09
CA VAL A 206 -14.47 -16.51 -9.19
C VAL A 206 -14.76 -17.07 -7.82
N SER A 207 -13.76 -17.68 -7.20
CA SER A 207 -13.84 -18.23 -5.84
C SER A 207 -12.56 -17.92 -5.08
N LEU A 208 -12.66 -17.81 -3.75
CA LEU A 208 -11.49 -17.62 -2.90
C LEU A 208 -10.57 -18.84 -2.92
N THR A 209 -9.26 -18.59 -2.83
CA THR A 209 -8.29 -19.63 -2.50
C THR A 209 -8.40 -20.03 -1.02
N SER A 210 -7.84 -21.17 -0.64
CA SER A 210 -7.75 -21.58 0.78
C SER A 210 -6.97 -20.55 1.63
N ALA A 211 -5.92 -19.96 1.08
CA ALA A 211 -5.15 -18.92 1.75
C ALA A 211 -6.01 -17.67 2.02
N ALA A 212 -6.77 -17.19 1.02
CA ALA A 212 -7.67 -16.07 1.20
C ALA A 212 -8.79 -16.37 2.21
N THR A 213 -9.35 -17.58 2.17
CA THR A 213 -10.35 -18.03 3.15
C THR A 213 -9.79 -18.02 4.58
N ALA A 214 -8.54 -18.43 4.77
CA ALA A 214 -7.87 -18.40 6.07
C ALA A 214 -7.67 -16.97 6.60
N LEU A 215 -7.58 -15.96 5.71
CA LEU A 215 -7.54 -14.54 6.07
C LEU A 215 -8.92 -13.96 6.41
N GLY A 216 -9.99 -14.75 6.31
CA GLY A 216 -11.36 -14.25 6.47
C GLY A 216 -11.84 -13.39 5.31
N ALA A 217 -11.29 -13.61 4.11
CA ALA A 217 -11.61 -12.80 2.95
C ALA A 217 -13.04 -13.01 2.45
N THR A 218 -13.56 -11.98 1.84
CA THR A 218 -14.82 -11.99 1.08
C THR A 218 -14.53 -11.62 -0.37
N ILE A 219 -15.35 -12.09 -1.30
CA ILE A 219 -15.21 -11.83 -2.73
C ILE A 219 -16.52 -11.33 -3.32
N SER A 220 -16.47 -10.27 -4.13
CA SER A 220 -17.61 -9.83 -4.89
C SER A 220 -17.81 -10.68 -6.14
N ALA A 221 -19.05 -10.76 -6.63
CA ALA A 221 -19.31 -11.38 -7.94
C ALA A 221 -18.66 -10.55 -9.06
N PRO A 222 -18.13 -11.19 -10.13
CA PRO A 222 -17.64 -10.48 -11.30
C PRO A 222 -18.75 -9.64 -11.95
N VAL A 223 -18.42 -8.38 -12.24
CA VAL A 223 -19.33 -7.44 -12.90
C VAL A 223 -18.77 -7.11 -14.28
N ALA A 224 -19.59 -7.30 -15.32
CA ALA A 224 -19.24 -6.89 -16.67
C ALA A 224 -19.19 -5.35 -16.75
N LYS A 225 -18.07 -4.81 -17.21
CA LYS A 225 -17.84 -3.37 -17.28
C LYS A 225 -18.01 -2.82 -18.69
N SER A 226 -17.51 -3.52 -19.67
CA SER A 226 -17.54 -3.12 -21.07
C SER A 226 -17.37 -4.33 -21.99
N CYS A 227 -17.83 -4.20 -23.23
CA CYS A 227 -17.50 -5.11 -24.34
C CYS A 227 -16.79 -4.27 -25.40
N PRO A 228 -15.47 -4.05 -25.28
CA PRO A 228 -14.74 -3.33 -26.29
C PRO A 228 -14.71 -4.11 -27.63
N GLU A 229 -14.47 -3.40 -28.72
CA GLU A 229 -14.27 -4.03 -30.02
C GLU A 229 -13.10 -5.02 -29.94
N GLY A 230 -13.32 -6.29 -30.29
CA GLY A 230 -12.28 -7.33 -30.22
C GLY A 230 -12.74 -8.68 -29.66
N GLY A 231 -14.02 -8.82 -29.33
CA GLY A 231 -14.64 -10.13 -28.99
C GLY A 231 -14.42 -10.60 -27.55
N TYR A 232 -14.01 -9.71 -26.62
CA TYR A 232 -13.94 -10.03 -25.20
C TYR A 232 -14.82 -9.11 -24.36
N THR A 233 -15.21 -9.59 -23.18
CA THR A 233 -15.92 -8.81 -22.17
C THR A 233 -14.99 -8.49 -21.02
N GLN A 234 -14.91 -7.23 -20.61
CA GLN A 234 -14.12 -6.85 -19.44
C GLN A 234 -14.95 -7.05 -18.15
N TYR A 235 -14.37 -7.77 -17.20
CA TYR A 235 -14.95 -8.00 -15.87
C TYR A 235 -14.09 -7.40 -14.78
N THR A 236 -14.76 -6.96 -13.70
CA THR A 236 -14.09 -6.50 -12.48
C THR A 236 -14.70 -7.17 -11.26
N TRP A 237 -13.88 -7.48 -10.26
CA TRP A 237 -14.30 -7.93 -8.94
C TRP A 237 -13.29 -7.49 -7.89
N THR A 238 -13.68 -7.61 -6.62
CA THR A 238 -12.84 -7.23 -5.48
C THR A 238 -12.82 -8.34 -4.45
N VAL A 239 -11.65 -8.62 -3.91
CA VAL A 239 -11.44 -9.45 -2.72
C VAL A 239 -11.09 -8.51 -1.57
N SER A 240 -11.77 -8.68 -0.42
CA SER A 240 -11.54 -7.85 0.77
C SER A 240 -11.31 -8.72 1.99
N PHE A 241 -10.37 -8.35 2.86
CA PHE A 241 -10.08 -9.07 4.10
C PHE A 241 -9.55 -8.12 5.17
N PRO A 242 -9.79 -8.41 6.47
CA PRO A 242 -9.25 -7.59 7.55
C PRO A 242 -7.75 -7.79 7.68
N MET A 243 -7.02 -6.70 7.91
CA MET A 243 -5.62 -6.76 8.29
C MET A 243 -5.52 -7.17 9.76
N VAL A 244 -4.86 -8.31 10.01
CA VAL A 244 -4.66 -8.82 11.38
C VAL A 244 -3.23 -8.53 11.81
N GLY A 245 -3.08 -7.80 12.92
CA GLY A 245 -1.79 -7.44 13.50
C GLY A 245 -1.26 -8.52 14.44
N GLU A 246 0.04 -8.72 14.43
CA GLU A 246 0.74 -9.48 15.46
C GLU A 246 1.13 -8.52 16.58
N GLU A 247 0.74 -8.84 17.82
CA GLU A 247 1.18 -8.09 19.00
C GLU A 247 2.65 -8.42 19.27
N TYR A 248 3.48 -7.39 19.37
CA TYR A 248 4.83 -7.54 19.89
C TYR A 248 4.77 -7.48 21.41
N SER A 249 5.18 -8.56 22.09
CA SER A 249 5.43 -8.49 23.52
C SER A 249 6.63 -7.57 23.76
N LEU A 250 6.46 -6.60 24.64
CA LEU A 250 7.54 -5.72 25.11
C LEU A 250 8.51 -6.43 26.08
N ASP A 251 8.47 -7.77 26.13
CA ASP A 251 9.34 -8.58 26.96
C ASP A 251 10.65 -8.89 26.23
N SER A 252 11.61 -7.94 26.35
CA SER A 252 13.04 -8.25 26.38
C SER A 252 13.85 -7.02 26.79
#